data_07bd99fa707fa76621ebe015000f99d0
#
_entry.id   07bd99fa707fa76621ebe015000f99d0
#
_cell.length_a   1.000
_cell.length_b   1.000
_cell.length_c   1.000
_cell.angle_alpha   90.00
_cell.angle_beta   90.00
_cell.angle_gamma   90.00
#
_symmetry.space_group_name_H-M   'P 1'
#
loop_
_entity.id
_entity.type
_entity.pdbx_description
1 polymer ?
#
loop_
_entity_poly.entity_id
_entity_poly.type
_entity_poly.pdbx_seq_one_letter_code
_entity_poly.pdbx_strand_id
1 'polypeptide(L)'
;MSLNYTGYFITPIYEQKIDKWIKPLNKACDKHIKEARKKDIAFIKKRNKDFEKNLKDFGLSAHSGSLSGLPEFKEIEEYVIKCSDKILDQMGYNTQGYKMFMTEMWVQEFSKSGAGHHETHIHYDNHISGFYFLKGSNKTSYPVFKDPRLAKIMSSLPEKNPWDTTFASHAIKYHPEPGTLILFPSFLEHGFPIDHGIEPFRFMHFNLQAVRRTIINK
;
A
#
# COMPACT_ATOMS: atom_id res chain seq x y z
N MET A 1 -27.32 -19.30 -25.86
CA MET A 1 -28.05 -18.15 -25.27
C MET A 1 -27.01 -17.25 -24.64
N SER A 2 -26.89 -15.99 -25.05
CA SER A 2 -25.97 -15.02 -24.46
C SER A 2 -26.80 -14.08 -23.55
N LEU A 3 -26.33 -13.85 -22.32
CA LEU A 3 -26.92 -12.90 -21.38
C LEU A 3 -25.99 -11.67 -21.29
N ASN A 4 -26.58 -10.48 -21.33
CA ASN A 4 -25.88 -9.25 -21.00
C ASN A 4 -25.79 -9.10 -19.49
N TYR A 5 -24.70 -8.52 -18.95
CA TYR A 5 -24.57 -8.21 -17.54
C TYR A 5 -24.09 -6.78 -17.32
N THR A 6 -24.47 -6.22 -16.18
CA THR A 6 -23.99 -4.94 -15.67
C THR A 6 -23.36 -5.16 -14.31
N GLY A 7 -22.14 -4.66 -14.12
CA GLY A 7 -21.44 -4.76 -12.83
C GLY A 7 -21.91 -3.66 -11.88
N TYR A 8 -22.31 -4.05 -10.66
CA TYR A 8 -22.62 -3.14 -9.55
C TYR A 8 -21.67 -3.40 -8.38
N PHE A 9 -21.49 -2.40 -7.51
CA PHE A 9 -20.64 -2.49 -6.31
C PHE A 9 -19.20 -2.85 -6.61
N ILE A 10 -18.65 -2.23 -7.65
CA ILE A 10 -17.25 -2.40 -8.04
C ILE A 10 -16.33 -1.83 -6.96
N THR A 11 -15.29 -2.58 -6.58
CA THR A 11 -14.20 -2.09 -5.72
C THR A 11 -13.00 -1.77 -6.59
N PRO A 12 -12.76 -0.50 -6.94
CA PRO A 12 -11.70 -0.13 -7.86
C PRO A 12 -10.33 -0.07 -7.18
N ILE A 13 -9.28 -0.41 -7.94
CA ILE A 13 -7.89 -0.04 -7.65
C ILE A 13 -7.46 0.86 -8.82
N TYR A 14 -7.12 2.11 -8.51
CA TYR A 14 -6.63 3.08 -9.49
C TYR A 14 -5.13 2.95 -9.62
N GLU A 15 -4.63 2.97 -10.84
CA GLU A 15 -3.21 2.75 -11.14
C GLU A 15 -2.67 3.82 -12.06
N GLN A 16 -1.42 4.24 -11.81
CA GLN A 16 -0.67 5.12 -12.70
C GLN A 16 0.82 4.85 -12.63
N LYS A 17 1.50 4.80 -13.77
CA LYS A 17 2.95 4.72 -13.87
C LYS A 17 3.58 6.11 -13.84
N ILE A 18 4.52 6.36 -12.92
CA ILE A 18 5.18 7.66 -12.73
C ILE A 18 6.66 7.45 -12.41
N ASP A 19 7.47 7.25 -13.43
CA ASP A 19 8.89 6.86 -13.25
C ASP A 19 9.80 7.99 -12.74
N LYS A 20 9.41 9.26 -12.94
CA LYS A 20 10.23 10.43 -12.56
C LYS A 20 10.61 10.45 -11.08
N TRP A 21 9.81 9.86 -10.21
CA TRP A 21 10.02 9.87 -8.77
C TRP A 21 10.86 8.70 -8.24
N ILE A 22 11.10 7.66 -9.03
CA ILE A 22 11.83 6.45 -8.57
C ILE A 22 13.18 6.82 -7.97
N LYS A 23 14.01 7.54 -8.72
CA LYS A 23 15.38 7.89 -8.27
C LYS A 23 15.39 8.87 -7.09
N PRO A 24 14.70 10.04 -7.17
CA PRO A 24 14.74 11.01 -6.08
C PRO A 24 14.13 10.47 -4.78
N LEU A 25 13.00 9.76 -4.84
CA LEU A 25 12.37 9.22 -3.64
C LEU A 25 13.15 8.05 -3.04
N ASN A 26 13.76 7.17 -3.85
CA ASN A 26 14.65 6.15 -3.30
C ASN A 26 15.78 6.78 -2.48
N LYS A 27 16.43 7.83 -3.02
CA LYS A 27 17.49 8.57 -2.33
C LYS A 27 16.98 9.22 -1.04
N ALA A 28 15.83 9.87 -1.09
CA ALA A 28 15.21 10.50 0.09
C ALA A 28 14.85 9.47 1.17
N CYS A 29 14.34 8.31 0.78
CA CYS A 29 13.95 7.23 1.70
C CYS A 29 15.13 6.54 2.38
N ASP A 30 16.34 6.52 1.78
CA ASP A 30 17.46 5.72 2.29
C ASP A 30 17.83 6.03 3.75
N LYS A 31 17.83 7.32 4.15
CA LYS A 31 18.13 7.70 5.54
C LYS A 31 17.09 7.16 6.52
N HIS A 32 15.80 7.23 6.15
CA HIS A 32 14.69 6.80 7.00
C HIS A 32 14.65 5.27 7.17
N ILE A 33 14.91 4.52 6.08
CA ILE A 33 15.03 3.06 6.14
C ILE A 33 16.25 2.64 6.96
N LYS A 34 17.41 3.33 6.82
CA LYS A 34 18.59 3.04 7.63
C LYS A 34 18.32 3.23 9.13
N GLU A 35 17.65 4.30 9.49
CA GLU A 35 17.26 4.58 10.88
C GLU A 35 16.28 3.54 11.42
N ALA A 36 15.25 3.18 10.65
CA ALA A 36 14.29 2.15 11.01
C ALA A 36 14.98 0.80 11.25
N ARG A 37 15.79 0.34 10.30
CA ARG A 37 16.59 -0.90 10.47
C ARG A 37 17.45 -0.89 11.73
N LYS A 38 18.11 0.22 12.02
CA LYS A 38 18.95 0.33 13.23
C LYS A 38 18.12 0.15 14.51
N LYS A 39 16.92 0.75 14.55
CA LYS A 39 15.98 0.64 15.68
C LYS A 39 15.49 -0.80 15.83
N ASP A 40 15.04 -1.41 14.73
CA ASP A 40 14.52 -2.79 14.72
C ASP A 40 15.58 -3.79 15.17
N ILE A 41 16.79 -3.69 14.62
CA ILE A 41 17.94 -4.56 15.00
C ILE A 41 18.27 -4.38 16.49
N ALA A 42 18.31 -3.13 16.98
CA ALA A 42 18.60 -2.87 18.38
C ALA A 42 17.50 -3.45 19.31
N PHE A 43 16.23 -3.41 18.87
CA PHE A 43 15.12 -4.01 19.61
C PHE A 43 15.23 -5.55 19.62
N ILE A 44 15.49 -6.18 18.48
CA ILE A 44 15.59 -7.63 18.36
C ILE A 44 16.79 -8.16 19.17
N LYS A 45 17.91 -7.45 19.19
CA LYS A 45 19.11 -7.82 19.95
C LYS A 45 18.89 -7.90 21.46
N LYS A 46 17.86 -7.28 22.01
CA LYS A 46 17.49 -7.47 23.41
C LYS A 46 17.05 -8.91 23.72
N ARG A 47 16.51 -9.62 22.72
CA ARG A 47 16.03 -11.00 22.85
C ARG A 47 16.96 -12.01 22.18
N ASN A 48 17.64 -11.62 21.09
CA ASN A 48 18.55 -12.45 20.32
C ASN A 48 19.84 -11.66 20.02
N LYS A 49 20.84 -11.76 20.89
CA LYS A 49 22.10 -10.99 20.80
C LYS A 49 22.89 -11.26 19.50
N ASP A 50 22.76 -12.47 18.97
CA ASP A 50 23.47 -12.90 17.76
C ASP A 50 22.65 -12.76 16.48
N PHE A 51 21.54 -12.01 16.51
CA PHE A 51 20.63 -11.87 15.38
C PHE A 51 21.34 -11.50 14.08
N GLU A 52 22.11 -10.40 14.07
CA GLU A 52 22.81 -9.96 12.85
C GLU A 52 23.84 -10.96 12.36
N LYS A 53 24.55 -11.63 13.28
CA LYS A 53 25.56 -12.63 12.95
C LYS A 53 24.95 -13.85 12.26
N ASN A 54 23.82 -14.34 12.80
CA ASN A 54 23.22 -15.60 12.38
C ASN A 54 22.17 -15.42 11.27
N LEU A 55 21.40 -14.33 11.30
CA LEU A 55 20.24 -14.09 10.45
C LEU A 55 20.40 -12.87 9.53
N LYS A 56 21.45 -12.07 9.73
CA LYS A 56 21.68 -10.79 9.01
C LYS A 56 20.50 -9.84 9.24
N ASP A 57 19.59 -9.75 8.28
CA ASP A 57 18.36 -8.94 8.35
C ASP A 57 17.09 -9.75 8.00
N PHE A 58 17.17 -11.10 8.08
CA PHE A 58 16.06 -12.00 7.79
C PHE A 58 14.82 -11.65 8.63
N GLY A 59 13.68 -11.54 7.99
CA GLY A 59 12.41 -11.18 8.63
C GLY A 59 12.22 -9.69 8.92
N LEU A 60 13.22 -8.83 8.67
CA LEU A 60 13.02 -7.39 8.88
C LEU A 60 12.09 -6.80 7.81
N SER A 61 11.15 -6.02 8.30
CA SER A 61 10.24 -5.18 7.50
C SER A 61 10.40 -3.74 7.99
N ALA A 62 11.56 -3.13 7.66
CA ALA A 62 11.93 -1.82 8.17
C ALA A 62 10.89 -0.76 7.78
N HIS A 63 10.26 -0.17 8.78
CA HIS A 63 9.17 0.80 8.65
C HIS A 63 9.61 2.16 9.19
N SER A 64 9.58 3.20 8.35
CA SER A 64 9.95 4.56 8.77
C SER A 64 8.89 5.18 9.71
N GLY A 65 9.24 6.26 10.38
CA GLY A 65 8.27 7.20 10.91
C GLY A 65 7.57 7.99 9.81
N SER A 66 6.75 8.98 10.19
CA SER A 66 6.03 9.84 9.24
C SER A 66 6.99 10.60 8.33
N LEU A 67 6.64 10.64 7.05
CA LEU A 67 7.32 11.41 6.01
C LEU A 67 6.48 12.62 5.55
N SER A 68 5.22 12.71 5.96
CA SER A 68 4.31 13.81 5.62
C SER A 68 4.87 15.14 6.13
N GLY A 69 4.78 16.18 5.29
CA GLY A 69 5.29 17.51 5.56
C GLY A 69 6.80 17.70 5.39
N LEU A 70 7.58 16.64 5.09
CA LEU A 70 8.99 16.79 4.81
C LEU A 70 9.21 17.31 3.38
N PRO A 71 10.11 18.31 3.18
CA PRO A 71 10.27 18.98 1.89
C PRO A 71 10.58 18.04 0.73
N GLU A 72 11.39 17.01 0.95
CA GLU A 72 11.79 16.05 -0.08
C GLU A 72 10.65 15.13 -0.57
N PHE A 73 9.52 15.08 0.14
CA PHE A 73 8.33 14.29 -0.22
C PHE A 73 7.13 15.15 -0.63
N LYS A 74 7.26 16.47 -0.59
CA LYS A 74 6.16 17.41 -0.86
C LYS A 74 5.48 17.17 -2.21
N GLU A 75 6.25 16.95 -3.26
CA GLU A 75 5.70 16.79 -4.62
C GLU A 75 4.78 15.56 -4.73
N ILE A 76 5.21 14.41 -4.20
CA ILE A 76 4.37 13.20 -4.22
C ILE A 76 3.18 13.32 -3.26
N GLU A 77 3.34 13.94 -2.09
CA GLU A 77 2.27 14.18 -1.13
C GLU A 77 1.15 15.01 -1.75
N GLU A 78 1.46 16.16 -2.33
CA GLU A 78 0.48 17.02 -3.00
C GLU A 78 -0.20 16.32 -4.18
N TYR A 79 0.56 15.53 -4.94
CA TYR A 79 0.03 14.78 -6.06
C TYR A 79 -0.97 13.71 -5.60
N VAL A 80 -0.62 12.92 -4.58
CA VAL A 80 -1.49 11.86 -4.04
C VAL A 80 -2.75 12.45 -3.44
N ILE A 81 -2.67 13.58 -2.71
CA ILE A 81 -3.84 14.31 -2.19
C ILE A 81 -4.77 14.70 -3.34
N LYS A 82 -4.23 15.29 -4.41
CA LYS A 82 -5.03 15.71 -5.57
C LYS A 82 -5.68 14.54 -6.32
N CYS A 83 -4.97 13.41 -6.45
CA CYS A 83 -5.52 12.21 -7.07
C CYS A 83 -6.65 11.64 -6.22
N SER A 84 -6.47 11.57 -4.90
CA SER A 84 -7.46 11.02 -3.98
C SER A 84 -8.76 11.81 -3.95
N ASP A 85 -8.69 13.14 -4.04
CA ASP A 85 -9.88 14.01 -4.15
C ASP A 85 -10.68 13.69 -5.43
N LYS A 86 -9.98 13.56 -6.58
CA LYS A 86 -10.61 13.17 -7.85
C LYS A 86 -11.21 11.77 -7.82
N ILE A 87 -10.54 10.83 -7.14
CA ILE A 87 -11.01 9.46 -7.02
C ILE A 87 -12.34 9.41 -6.25
N LEU A 88 -12.47 10.14 -5.15
CA LEU A 88 -13.73 10.20 -4.40
C LEU A 88 -14.87 10.76 -5.26
N ASP A 89 -14.60 11.80 -6.05
CA ASP A 89 -15.59 12.35 -7.00
C ASP A 89 -16.00 11.31 -8.05
N GLN A 90 -15.02 10.62 -8.66
CA GLN A 90 -15.28 9.54 -9.63
C GLN A 90 -16.04 8.36 -9.03
N MET A 91 -15.85 8.08 -7.74
CA MET A 91 -16.61 7.06 -7.01
C MET A 91 -18.05 7.51 -6.68
N GLY A 92 -18.42 8.74 -7.01
CA GLY A 92 -19.76 9.29 -6.82
C GLY A 92 -20.00 9.92 -5.45
N TYR A 93 -18.95 10.17 -4.65
CA TYR A 93 -19.10 10.88 -3.39
C TYR A 93 -19.25 12.38 -3.61
N ASN A 94 -20.17 13.01 -2.88
CA ASN A 94 -20.26 14.47 -2.84
C ASN A 94 -19.16 15.02 -1.94
N THR A 95 -18.06 15.47 -2.55
CA THR A 95 -16.90 16.05 -1.85
C THR A 95 -17.00 17.55 -1.63
N GLN A 96 -18.13 18.19 -2.03
CA GLN A 96 -18.35 19.61 -1.81
C GLN A 96 -18.30 19.93 -0.30
N GLY A 97 -17.48 20.89 0.09
CA GLY A 97 -17.28 21.24 1.49
C GLY A 97 -16.33 20.35 2.28
N TYR A 98 -15.66 19.40 1.62
CA TYR A 98 -14.60 18.58 2.21
C TYR A 98 -13.22 19.00 1.68
N LYS A 99 -12.18 18.58 2.39
CA LYS A 99 -10.79 18.70 2.00
C LYS A 99 -10.08 17.39 2.31
N MET A 100 -9.29 16.90 1.36
CA MET A 100 -8.42 15.74 1.57
C MET A 100 -7.19 16.12 2.40
N PHE A 101 -6.86 15.26 3.37
CA PHE A 101 -5.66 15.35 4.19
C PHE A 101 -4.89 14.04 4.11
N MET A 102 -3.57 14.14 4.05
CA MET A 102 -2.67 13.02 4.28
C MET A 102 -2.65 12.74 5.79
N THR A 103 -3.16 11.59 6.22
CA THR A 103 -3.15 11.16 7.62
C THR A 103 -1.89 10.38 7.94
N GLU A 104 -1.40 9.60 6.97
CA GLU A 104 -0.18 8.81 7.09
C GLU A 104 0.58 8.80 5.77
N MET A 105 1.88 8.97 5.86
CA MET A 105 2.82 8.71 4.78
C MET A 105 4.12 8.19 5.36
N TRP A 106 4.54 7.01 4.93
CA TRP A 106 5.75 6.35 5.39
C TRP A 106 6.35 5.46 4.30
N VAL A 107 7.58 5.00 4.49
CA VAL A 107 8.24 4.05 3.60
C VAL A 107 8.56 2.76 4.36
N GLN A 108 8.38 1.63 3.68
CA GLN A 108 8.78 0.32 4.18
C GLN A 108 9.72 -0.37 3.19
N GLU A 109 10.71 -1.08 3.72
CA GLU A 109 11.58 -1.93 2.94
C GLU A 109 11.73 -3.30 3.60
N PHE A 110 11.44 -4.35 2.83
CA PHE A 110 11.64 -5.73 3.26
C PHE A 110 13.11 -6.13 3.12
N SER A 111 13.52 -7.06 3.97
CA SER A 111 14.85 -7.59 4.01
C SER A 111 15.28 -8.22 2.69
N LYS A 112 16.55 -8.04 2.32
CA LYS A 112 17.19 -8.78 1.22
C LYS A 112 17.35 -10.27 1.52
N SER A 113 17.32 -10.66 2.78
CA SER A 113 17.43 -12.05 3.22
C SER A 113 16.09 -12.78 3.25
N GLY A 114 15.00 -12.10 2.88
CA GLY A 114 13.64 -12.64 2.83
C GLY A 114 12.88 -12.54 4.15
N ALA A 115 11.69 -13.13 4.18
CA ALA A 115 10.74 -13.18 5.30
C ALA A 115 10.17 -11.84 5.75
N GLY A 116 10.38 -10.74 5.00
CA GLY A 116 9.64 -9.50 5.21
C GLY A 116 8.15 -9.73 4.95
N HIS A 117 7.28 -9.09 5.73
CA HIS A 117 5.83 -9.19 5.56
C HIS A 117 5.14 -7.97 6.14
N HIS A 118 3.87 -7.81 5.83
CA HIS A 118 2.97 -6.89 6.49
C HIS A 118 1.62 -7.59 6.66
N GLU A 119 1.13 -7.63 7.88
CA GLU A 119 -0.11 -8.33 8.19
C GLU A 119 -1.29 -7.77 7.39
N THR A 120 -2.28 -8.62 7.14
CA THR A 120 -3.51 -8.23 6.46
C THR A 120 -4.35 -7.35 7.37
N HIS A 121 -4.77 -6.18 6.87
CA HIS A 121 -5.51 -5.16 7.62
C HIS A 121 -6.33 -4.24 6.71
N ILE A 122 -7.09 -3.36 7.32
CA ILE A 122 -7.77 -2.20 6.72
C ILE A 122 -7.34 -0.93 7.44
N HIS A 123 -7.61 0.23 6.84
CA HIS A 123 -7.29 1.53 7.48
C HIS A 123 -8.56 2.22 7.94
N TYR A 124 -8.81 2.19 9.25
CA TYR A 124 -9.93 2.88 9.89
C TYR A 124 -9.81 4.40 9.74
N ASP A 125 -10.96 5.07 9.67
CA ASP A 125 -11.06 6.55 9.60
C ASP A 125 -10.39 7.18 8.36
N ASN A 126 -10.02 6.37 7.36
CA ASN A 126 -9.50 6.84 6.09
C ASN A 126 -10.46 6.52 4.95
N HIS A 127 -10.36 7.25 3.85
CA HIS A 127 -11.20 7.04 2.67
C HIS A 127 -10.42 6.43 1.51
N ILE A 128 -9.18 6.88 1.32
CA ILE A 128 -8.26 6.37 0.30
C ILE A 128 -6.96 5.94 0.94
N SER A 129 -6.50 4.76 0.58
CA SER A 129 -5.16 4.25 0.86
C SER A 129 -4.39 4.01 -0.43
N GLY A 130 -3.09 3.88 -0.35
CA GLY A 130 -2.31 3.62 -1.55
C GLY A 130 -0.85 3.30 -1.32
N PHE A 131 -0.22 2.87 -2.41
CA PHE A 131 1.21 2.56 -2.45
C PHE A 131 1.87 3.22 -3.65
N TYR A 132 3.11 3.66 -3.47
CA TYR A 132 4.01 3.97 -4.57
C TYR A 132 5.23 3.06 -4.49
N PHE A 133 5.41 2.20 -5.49
CA PHE A 133 6.45 1.18 -5.49
C PHE A 133 7.79 1.73 -5.97
N LEU A 134 8.81 1.63 -5.11
CA LEU A 134 10.15 2.17 -5.35
C LEU A 134 11.16 1.13 -5.79
N LYS A 135 11.06 -0.09 -5.25
CA LYS A 135 11.88 -1.25 -5.59
C LYS A 135 11.00 -2.48 -5.64
N GLY A 136 11.16 -3.29 -6.64
CA GLY A 136 10.43 -4.53 -6.82
C GLY A 136 10.79 -5.20 -8.14
N SER A 137 10.53 -6.48 -8.22
CA SER A 137 10.65 -7.29 -9.42
C SER A 137 9.68 -8.48 -9.33
N ASN A 138 9.68 -9.35 -10.32
CA ASN A 138 8.92 -10.61 -10.26
C ASN A 138 9.47 -11.62 -9.22
N LYS A 139 10.55 -11.28 -8.51
CA LYS A 139 11.18 -12.09 -7.46
C LYS A 139 11.00 -11.50 -6.07
N THR A 140 10.26 -10.41 -5.94
CA THR A 140 10.01 -9.73 -4.66
C THR A 140 8.59 -9.98 -4.17
N SER A 141 8.28 -9.44 -2.99
CA SER A 141 6.93 -9.43 -2.44
C SER A 141 5.96 -8.62 -3.31
N TYR A 142 4.69 -8.79 -3.03
CA TYR A 142 3.57 -8.10 -3.69
C TYR A 142 2.41 -7.95 -2.71
N PRO A 143 1.56 -6.92 -2.84
CA PRO A 143 0.35 -6.82 -2.06
C PRO A 143 -0.71 -7.83 -2.53
N VAL A 144 -1.44 -8.35 -1.56
CA VAL A 144 -2.63 -9.18 -1.78
C VAL A 144 -3.84 -8.40 -1.28
N PHE A 145 -4.84 -8.22 -2.13
CA PHE A 145 -6.12 -7.60 -1.79
C PHE A 145 -7.19 -8.66 -1.68
N LYS A 146 -8.04 -8.60 -0.65
CA LYS A 146 -9.15 -9.54 -0.47
C LYS A 146 -10.46 -8.98 -0.97
N ASP A 147 -11.32 -9.85 -1.49
CA ASP A 147 -12.67 -9.49 -1.89
C ASP A 147 -13.47 -8.97 -0.68
N PRO A 148 -13.94 -7.72 -0.67
CA PRO A 148 -14.67 -7.15 0.46
C PRO A 148 -16.10 -7.69 0.61
N ARG A 149 -16.58 -8.48 -0.36
CA ARG A 149 -17.95 -9.05 -0.37
C ARG A 149 -18.00 -10.35 0.45
N LEU A 150 -17.95 -10.23 1.78
CA LEU A 150 -17.89 -11.39 2.69
C LEU A 150 -19.00 -12.42 2.45
N ALA A 151 -20.21 -11.97 2.14
CA ALA A 151 -21.34 -12.87 1.88
C ALA A 151 -21.13 -13.78 0.66
N LYS A 152 -20.30 -13.38 -0.30
CA LYS A 152 -19.95 -14.21 -1.45
C LYS A 152 -19.25 -15.51 -1.04
N ILE A 153 -18.46 -15.48 0.03
CA ILE A 153 -17.70 -16.65 0.51
C ILE A 153 -18.65 -17.78 0.93
N MET A 154 -19.83 -17.45 1.44
CA MET A 154 -20.82 -18.44 1.92
C MET A 154 -21.41 -19.31 0.80
N SER A 155 -21.40 -18.83 -0.44
CA SER A 155 -21.94 -19.53 -1.61
C SER A 155 -20.91 -19.73 -2.71
N SER A 156 -19.64 -19.81 -2.36
CA SER A 156 -18.55 -19.93 -3.33
C SER A 156 -18.53 -21.28 -4.00
N LEU A 157 -18.27 -21.26 -5.29
CA LEU A 157 -17.89 -22.41 -6.08
C LEU A 157 -16.38 -22.37 -6.39
N PRO A 158 -15.73 -23.49 -6.71
CA PRO A 158 -14.36 -23.50 -7.15
C PRO A 158 -14.13 -22.57 -8.34
N GLU A 159 -13.03 -21.82 -8.32
CA GLU A 159 -12.63 -20.99 -9.47
C GLU A 159 -12.34 -21.86 -10.69
N LYS A 160 -12.80 -21.46 -11.86
CA LYS A 160 -12.55 -22.19 -13.12
C LYS A 160 -11.05 -22.18 -13.44
N ASN A 161 -10.39 -21.07 -13.19
CA ASN A 161 -8.94 -20.90 -13.32
C ASN A 161 -8.45 -20.00 -12.18
N PRO A 162 -7.68 -20.53 -11.21
CA PRO A 162 -7.18 -19.75 -10.07
C PRO A 162 -6.05 -18.79 -10.42
N TRP A 163 -5.55 -18.81 -11.67
CA TRP A 163 -4.54 -17.89 -12.17
C TRP A 163 -5.14 -16.62 -12.79
N ASP A 164 -6.43 -16.63 -13.10
CA ASP A 164 -7.14 -15.50 -13.70
C ASP A 164 -7.95 -14.76 -12.62
N THR A 165 -7.80 -13.43 -12.56
CA THR A 165 -8.66 -12.60 -11.72
C THR A 165 -10.04 -12.48 -12.34
N THR A 166 -11.04 -13.03 -11.67
CA THR A 166 -12.44 -13.05 -12.12
C THR A 166 -13.38 -12.66 -10.98
N PHE A 167 -14.69 -12.59 -11.26
CA PHE A 167 -15.70 -12.44 -10.21
C PHE A 167 -15.64 -13.54 -9.13
N ALA A 168 -15.16 -14.74 -9.48
CA ALA A 168 -15.04 -15.86 -8.55
C ALA A 168 -13.86 -15.69 -7.57
N SER A 169 -12.85 -14.89 -7.91
CA SER A 169 -11.63 -14.74 -7.10
C SER A 169 -11.92 -14.17 -5.72
N HIS A 170 -11.32 -14.75 -4.68
CA HIS A 170 -11.44 -14.31 -3.29
C HIS A 170 -10.35 -13.31 -2.91
N ALA A 171 -9.25 -13.33 -3.62
CA ALA A 171 -8.14 -12.39 -3.46
C ALA A 171 -7.42 -12.19 -4.79
N ILE A 172 -6.79 -11.04 -4.93
CA ILE A 172 -5.92 -10.74 -6.07
C ILE A 172 -4.49 -10.50 -5.59
N LYS A 173 -3.53 -11.05 -6.33
CA LYS A 173 -2.11 -10.79 -6.15
C LYS A 173 -1.71 -9.70 -7.12
N TYR A 174 -1.37 -8.53 -6.62
CA TYR A 174 -0.98 -7.41 -7.45
C TYR A 174 0.55 -7.36 -7.56
N HIS A 175 1.09 -7.59 -8.74
CA HIS A 175 2.55 -7.60 -8.98
C HIS A 175 3.01 -6.22 -9.47
N PRO A 176 3.53 -5.37 -8.57
CA PRO A 176 3.90 -4.01 -8.92
C PRO A 176 5.23 -3.92 -9.63
N GLU A 177 5.33 -2.98 -10.55
CA GLU A 177 6.61 -2.50 -11.06
C GLU A 177 7.04 -1.23 -10.32
N PRO A 178 8.37 -0.99 -10.15
CA PRO A 178 8.85 0.30 -9.62
C PRO A 178 8.28 1.47 -10.44
N GLY A 179 7.86 2.55 -9.76
CA GLY A 179 7.21 3.71 -10.37
C GLY A 179 5.69 3.60 -10.49
N THR A 180 5.09 2.48 -10.13
CA THR A 180 3.64 2.35 -10.10
C THR A 180 3.08 2.98 -8.81
N LEU A 181 2.13 3.90 -8.97
CA LEU A 181 1.25 4.40 -7.91
C LEU A 181 -0.07 3.67 -8.00
N ILE A 182 -0.54 3.09 -6.90
CA ILE A 182 -1.91 2.59 -6.78
C ILE A 182 -2.62 3.29 -5.65
N LEU A 183 -3.92 3.59 -5.87
CA LEU A 183 -4.81 4.17 -4.86
C LEU A 183 -6.11 3.35 -4.84
N PHE A 184 -6.63 3.09 -3.65
CA PHE A 184 -7.80 2.23 -3.45
C PHE A 184 -8.58 2.64 -2.21
N PRO A 185 -9.87 2.25 -2.09
CA PRO A 185 -10.67 2.51 -0.90
C PRO A 185 -10.03 1.90 0.36
N SER A 186 -9.92 2.68 1.43
CA SER A 186 -9.23 2.27 2.66
C SER A 186 -9.85 1.06 3.37
N PHE A 187 -11.13 0.75 3.08
CA PHE A 187 -11.79 -0.45 3.59
C PHE A 187 -11.36 -1.74 2.89
N LEU A 188 -10.64 -1.65 1.75
CA LEU A 188 -10.20 -2.83 1.01
C LEU A 188 -9.07 -3.52 1.78
N GLU A 189 -9.38 -4.70 2.30
CA GLU A 189 -8.46 -5.50 3.11
C GLU A 189 -7.25 -5.92 2.27
N HIS A 190 -6.05 -5.66 2.78
CA HIS A 190 -4.81 -5.93 2.07
C HIS A 190 -3.66 -6.23 3.03
N GLY A 191 -2.62 -6.85 2.50
CA GLY A 191 -1.38 -7.14 3.22
C GLY A 191 -0.32 -7.65 2.26
N PHE A 192 0.86 -7.89 2.79
CA PHE A 192 1.98 -8.46 2.04
C PHE A 192 2.33 -9.80 2.66
N PRO A 193 2.18 -10.92 1.93
CA PRO A 193 2.56 -12.24 2.44
C PRO A 193 4.06 -12.29 2.72
N ILE A 194 4.49 -13.31 3.45
CA ILE A 194 5.92 -13.52 3.75
C ILE A 194 6.71 -13.53 2.45
N ASP A 195 7.69 -12.64 2.37
CA ASP A 195 8.56 -12.50 1.21
C ASP A 195 9.59 -13.63 1.18
N HIS A 196 9.56 -14.43 0.14
CA HIS A 196 10.54 -15.47 -0.14
C HIS A 196 11.63 -15.00 -1.13
N GLY A 197 11.57 -13.73 -1.53
CA GLY A 197 12.51 -13.11 -2.45
C GLY A 197 13.89 -12.87 -1.84
N ILE A 198 14.84 -12.59 -2.72
CA ILE A 198 16.23 -12.28 -2.39
C ILE A 198 16.62 -10.86 -2.77
N GLU A 199 15.67 -10.08 -3.25
CA GLU A 199 15.85 -8.70 -3.70
C GLU A 199 15.10 -7.75 -2.78
N PRO A 200 15.57 -6.49 -2.61
CA PRO A 200 14.86 -5.55 -1.75
C PRO A 200 13.53 -5.15 -2.37
N PHE A 201 12.48 -5.22 -1.57
CA PHE A 201 11.17 -4.70 -1.91
C PHE A 201 10.90 -3.44 -1.09
N ARG A 202 10.64 -2.31 -1.75
CA ARG A 202 10.42 -1.02 -1.10
C ARG A 202 9.22 -0.32 -1.69
N PHE A 203 8.35 0.17 -0.83
CA PHE A 203 7.20 0.99 -1.21
C PHE A 203 6.96 2.12 -0.22
N MET A 204 6.37 3.22 -0.69
CA MET A 204 5.76 4.23 0.16
C MET A 204 4.29 3.90 0.33
N HIS A 205 3.76 4.18 1.50
CA HIS A 205 2.35 4.02 1.83
C HIS A 205 1.71 5.39 2.10
N PHE A 206 0.42 5.48 1.78
CA PHE A 206 -0.40 6.66 1.97
C PHE A 206 -1.75 6.31 2.57
N ASN A 207 -2.19 7.09 3.55
CA ASN A 207 -3.58 7.11 4.02
C ASN A 207 -4.12 8.53 3.96
N LEU A 208 -5.34 8.68 3.48
CA LEU A 208 -5.97 9.97 3.28
C LEU A 208 -7.42 9.98 3.78
N GLN A 209 -7.77 11.08 4.44
CA GLN A 209 -9.10 11.32 4.96
C GLN A 209 -9.70 12.59 4.35
N ALA A 210 -10.96 12.52 3.92
CA ALA A 210 -11.76 13.69 3.56
C ALA A 210 -12.39 14.26 4.84
N VAL A 211 -12.01 15.48 5.20
CA VAL A 211 -12.48 16.16 6.40
C VAL A 211 -13.33 17.37 6.01
N ARG A 212 -14.47 17.55 6.68
CA ARG A 212 -15.37 18.67 6.42
C ARG A 212 -14.65 19.99 6.71
N ARG A 213 -14.73 20.93 5.75
CA ARG A 213 -14.23 22.30 5.96
C ARG A 213 -15.10 22.97 7.02
N THR A 214 -14.52 23.37 8.13
CA THR A 214 -15.21 24.20 9.12
C THR A 214 -15.36 25.58 8.50
N ILE A 215 -16.60 26.01 8.28
CA ILE A 215 -16.88 27.41 7.92
C ILE A 215 -16.66 28.20 9.21
N ILE A 216 -15.51 28.80 9.35
CA ILE A 216 -15.29 29.83 10.37
C ILE A 216 -16.00 31.05 9.83
N ASN A 217 -17.24 31.28 10.25
CA ASN A 217 -17.89 32.55 10.06
C ASN A 217 -17.07 33.61 10.82
N LYS A 218 -16.33 34.44 10.06
CA LYS A 218 -15.70 35.63 10.59
C LYS A 218 -16.74 36.71 10.81
#